data_1517b231d27642bf5d07f2f159841b4a
#
_entry.id   1517b231d27642bf5d07f2f159841b4a
#
_cell.length_a   1.000
_cell.length_b   1.000
_cell.length_c   1.000
_cell.angle_alpha   90.00
_cell.angle_beta   90.00
_cell.angle_gamma   90.00
#
_symmetry.space_group_name_H-M   'P 1'
#
loop_
_entity.id
_entity.type
_entity.pdbx_description
1 polymer ?
#
loop_
_entity_poly.entity_id
_entity_poly.type
_entity_poly.pdbx_seq_one_letter_code
_entity_poly.pdbx_strand_id
1 'polypeptide(L)'
;MHQSGEATRPEGLKILVADDEANIRRILETRLSMQGHEVLMACNGAEALELFRGSEPDLVVLDVMMPELDGFAVVERIRAQSEVPIILLTALGDVADRITGLQLGADDYMVKPFSPKELEARIRCVMRRASTGQGGGVGAGGSAANVVVVGDLSVDFNRRQAFRADERIRLTGMEFSLLELLVSRSGEPFSRGEILKEVWGYTPERHVDTRVVDVHISRLRSKLEDDPANPELILTARGTGYLFQRIVDSVASEGP
;
A
#
# COMPACT_ATOMS: atom_id res chain seq x y z
N MET A 1 6.53 -40.59 16.06
CA MET A 1 6.46 -40.06 14.70
C MET A 1 5.26 -39.12 14.63
N HIS A 2 5.46 -37.84 14.91
CA HIS A 2 4.44 -36.80 14.73
C HIS A 2 4.84 -36.06 13.47
N GLN A 3 4.08 -36.27 12.39
CA GLN A 3 4.15 -35.41 11.22
C GLN A 3 3.34 -34.15 11.55
N SER A 4 4.05 -33.05 11.75
CA SER A 4 3.48 -31.70 11.76
C SER A 4 3.06 -31.41 10.32
N GLY A 5 1.75 -31.47 10.03
CA GLY A 5 1.20 -31.02 8.77
C GLY A 5 1.38 -29.51 8.66
N GLU A 6 2.31 -29.05 7.83
CA GLU A 6 2.30 -27.70 7.29
C GLU A 6 0.99 -27.56 6.50
N ALA A 7 0.06 -26.81 7.06
CA ALA A 7 -1.13 -26.38 6.32
C ALA A 7 -0.67 -25.47 5.18
N THR A 8 -0.60 -26.01 3.98
CA THR A 8 -0.44 -25.25 2.74
C THR A 8 -1.55 -24.20 2.70
N ARG A 9 -1.20 -22.92 2.76
CA ARG A 9 -2.17 -21.84 2.52
C ARG A 9 -2.83 -22.11 1.16
N PRO A 10 -4.18 -22.01 1.07
CA PRO A 10 -4.85 -22.11 -0.21
C PRO A 10 -4.28 -21.04 -1.17
N GLU A 11 -4.22 -21.34 -2.47
CA GLU A 11 -3.71 -20.43 -3.52
C GLU A 11 -4.48 -19.10 -3.60
N GLY A 12 -5.59 -18.93 -2.87
CA GLY A 12 -6.44 -17.74 -2.79
C GLY A 12 -6.12 -16.83 -1.61
N LEU A 13 -6.46 -15.56 -1.75
CA LEU A 13 -6.38 -14.56 -0.69
C LEU A 13 -7.61 -14.66 0.22
N LYS A 14 -7.45 -14.31 1.50
CA LYS A 14 -8.54 -14.04 2.41
C LYS A 14 -8.86 -12.55 2.36
N ILE A 15 -10.04 -12.18 1.83
CA ILE A 15 -10.44 -10.81 1.58
C ILE A 15 -11.64 -10.45 2.48
N LEU A 16 -11.48 -9.45 3.32
CA LEU A 16 -12.59 -8.86 4.08
C LEU A 16 -13.24 -7.76 3.24
N VAL A 17 -14.54 -7.89 3.01
CA VAL A 17 -15.37 -6.89 2.31
C VAL A 17 -16.41 -6.35 3.27
N ALA A 18 -16.44 -5.04 3.49
CA ALA A 18 -17.45 -4.37 4.28
C ALA A 18 -18.19 -3.32 3.45
N ASP A 19 -19.49 -3.44 3.35
CA ASP A 19 -20.38 -2.54 2.61
C ASP A 19 -21.78 -2.72 3.18
N ASP A 20 -22.56 -1.65 3.38
CA ASP A 20 -23.93 -1.76 3.93
C ASP A 20 -24.93 -2.28 2.89
N GLU A 21 -24.64 -2.10 1.59
CA GLU A 21 -25.48 -2.56 0.49
C GLU A 21 -25.36 -4.08 0.25
N ALA A 22 -26.38 -4.85 0.61
CA ALA A 22 -26.39 -6.31 0.44
C ALA A 22 -26.15 -6.76 -1.02
N ASN A 23 -26.60 -6.00 -2.00
CA ASN A 23 -26.41 -6.31 -3.41
C ASN A 23 -24.93 -6.20 -3.82
N ILE A 24 -24.23 -5.16 -3.34
CA ILE A 24 -22.80 -4.98 -3.60
C ILE A 24 -22.03 -6.12 -2.95
N ARG A 25 -22.28 -6.42 -1.67
CA ARG A 25 -21.66 -7.55 -0.97
C ARG A 25 -21.80 -8.85 -1.75
N ARG A 26 -23.02 -9.20 -2.17
CA ARG A 26 -23.30 -10.44 -2.93
C ARG A 26 -22.55 -10.51 -4.26
N ILE A 27 -22.47 -9.39 -4.99
CA ILE A 27 -21.74 -9.32 -6.26
C ILE A 27 -20.24 -9.54 -6.01
N LEU A 28 -19.67 -8.88 -5.01
CA LEU A 28 -18.25 -8.99 -4.68
C LEU A 28 -17.90 -10.37 -4.17
N GLU A 29 -18.71 -10.95 -3.27
CA GLU A 29 -18.56 -12.32 -2.78
C GLU A 29 -18.49 -13.31 -3.94
N THR A 30 -19.52 -13.29 -4.81
CA THR A 30 -19.59 -14.19 -5.96
C THR A 30 -18.36 -14.06 -6.86
N ARG A 31 -17.96 -12.83 -7.19
CA ARG A 31 -16.86 -12.57 -8.11
C ARG A 31 -15.49 -12.96 -7.54
N LEU A 32 -15.22 -12.61 -6.29
CA LEU A 32 -13.94 -12.91 -5.65
C LEU A 32 -13.81 -14.40 -5.33
N SER A 33 -14.90 -15.06 -4.90
CA SER A 33 -14.92 -16.52 -4.67
C SER A 33 -14.69 -17.30 -5.98
N MET A 34 -15.24 -16.84 -7.11
CA MET A 34 -14.97 -17.45 -8.43
C MET A 34 -13.49 -17.38 -8.84
N GLN A 35 -12.70 -16.48 -8.23
CA GLN A 35 -11.26 -16.38 -8.45
C GLN A 35 -10.45 -17.21 -7.43
N GLY A 36 -11.11 -17.96 -6.58
CA GLY A 36 -10.47 -18.82 -5.59
C GLY A 36 -10.13 -18.10 -4.27
N HIS A 37 -10.66 -16.88 -4.05
CA HIS A 37 -10.46 -16.16 -2.81
C HIS A 37 -11.46 -16.60 -1.73
N GLU A 38 -11.01 -16.62 -0.47
CA GLU A 38 -11.89 -16.71 0.70
C GLU A 38 -12.41 -15.30 1.00
N VAL A 39 -13.74 -15.12 1.05
CA VAL A 39 -14.34 -13.78 1.23
C VAL A 39 -15.10 -13.74 2.55
N LEU A 40 -14.71 -12.79 3.40
CA LEU A 40 -15.38 -12.47 4.65
C LEU A 40 -16.25 -11.23 4.42
N MET A 41 -17.52 -11.31 4.81
CA MET A 41 -18.50 -10.25 4.54
C MET A 41 -18.94 -9.58 5.83
N ALA A 42 -18.90 -8.25 5.86
CA ALA A 42 -19.40 -7.41 6.94
C ALA A 42 -20.47 -6.43 6.41
N CYS A 43 -21.50 -6.16 7.19
CA CYS A 43 -22.56 -5.21 6.82
C CYS A 43 -22.38 -3.82 7.45
N ASN A 44 -21.42 -3.65 8.35
CA ASN A 44 -21.07 -2.39 8.98
C ASN A 44 -19.61 -2.41 9.47
N GLY A 45 -19.09 -1.27 9.93
CA GLY A 45 -17.72 -1.16 10.36
C GLY A 45 -17.40 -1.89 11.66
N ALA A 46 -18.38 -2.09 12.55
CA ALA A 46 -18.16 -2.83 13.80
C ALA A 46 -17.93 -4.32 13.50
N GLU A 47 -18.78 -4.93 12.67
CA GLU A 47 -18.64 -6.31 12.21
C GLU A 47 -17.32 -6.48 11.42
N ALA A 48 -16.95 -5.49 10.59
CA ALA A 48 -15.68 -5.52 9.87
C ALA A 48 -14.49 -5.62 10.81
N LEU A 49 -14.47 -4.87 11.92
CA LEU A 49 -13.39 -4.93 12.90
C LEU A 49 -13.35 -6.24 13.68
N GLU A 50 -14.50 -6.84 13.97
CA GLU A 50 -14.57 -8.15 14.63
C GLU A 50 -13.99 -9.23 13.73
N LEU A 51 -14.43 -9.27 12.45
CA LEU A 51 -13.91 -10.21 11.46
C LEU A 51 -12.41 -10.00 11.20
N PHE A 52 -11.96 -8.75 11.13
CA PHE A 52 -10.54 -8.42 10.97
C PHE A 52 -9.68 -9.04 12.08
N ARG A 53 -10.09 -8.87 13.34
CA ARG A 53 -9.33 -9.39 14.50
C ARG A 53 -9.34 -10.91 14.58
N GLY A 54 -10.47 -11.53 14.19
CA GLY A 54 -10.66 -12.98 14.30
C GLY A 54 -10.08 -13.79 13.15
N SER A 55 -9.82 -13.15 11.99
CA SER A 55 -9.54 -13.89 10.75
C SER A 55 -8.25 -13.52 10.05
N GLU A 56 -7.59 -12.43 10.43
CA GLU A 56 -6.34 -11.94 9.83
C GLU A 56 -6.40 -11.93 8.27
N PRO A 57 -7.26 -11.08 7.66
CA PRO A 57 -7.38 -11.02 6.21
C PRO A 57 -6.09 -10.52 5.54
N ASP A 58 -5.85 -10.97 4.31
CA ASP A 58 -4.73 -10.52 3.47
C ASP A 58 -5.01 -9.15 2.83
N LEU A 59 -6.29 -8.79 2.67
CA LEU A 59 -6.77 -7.53 2.08
C LEU A 59 -8.10 -7.12 2.69
N VAL A 60 -8.31 -5.82 2.83
CA VAL A 60 -9.59 -5.25 3.28
C VAL A 60 -10.16 -4.32 2.20
N VAL A 61 -11.43 -4.49 1.86
CA VAL A 61 -12.20 -3.62 0.98
C VAL A 61 -13.34 -3.01 1.80
N LEU A 62 -13.36 -1.70 1.95
CA LEU A 62 -14.28 -1.00 2.84
C LEU A 62 -15.09 0.04 2.10
N ASP A 63 -16.41 0.03 2.26
CA ASP A 63 -17.21 1.21 1.95
C ASP A 63 -16.92 2.32 2.98
N VAL A 64 -16.87 3.54 2.51
CA VAL A 64 -16.74 4.73 3.37
C VAL A 64 -18.04 4.96 4.15
N MET A 65 -19.17 4.86 3.48
CA MET A 65 -20.49 5.20 4.05
C MET A 65 -21.18 3.95 4.61
N MET A 66 -20.89 3.62 5.86
CA MET A 66 -21.55 2.52 6.57
C MET A 66 -22.20 3.01 7.85
N PRO A 67 -23.32 2.38 8.30
CA PRO A 67 -23.95 2.70 9.57
C PRO A 67 -23.08 2.27 10.76
N GLU A 68 -23.36 2.85 11.94
CA GLU A 68 -22.71 2.59 13.23
C GLU A 68 -21.25 3.06 13.28
N LEU A 69 -20.42 2.52 12.40
CA LEU A 69 -19.00 2.86 12.28
C LEU A 69 -18.64 2.99 10.80
N ASP A 70 -18.25 4.18 10.38
CA ASP A 70 -17.87 4.47 9.00
C ASP A 70 -16.52 3.84 8.61
N GLY A 71 -16.26 3.79 7.29
CA GLY A 71 -15.05 3.19 6.77
C GLY A 71 -13.77 3.92 7.19
N PHE A 72 -13.83 5.22 7.45
CA PHE A 72 -12.66 5.98 7.91
C PHE A 72 -12.22 5.57 9.30
N ALA A 73 -13.17 5.47 10.23
CA ALA A 73 -12.89 5.00 11.58
C ALA A 73 -12.39 3.55 11.60
N VAL A 74 -12.85 2.71 10.65
CA VAL A 74 -12.33 1.35 10.48
C VAL A 74 -10.87 1.38 10.01
N VAL A 75 -10.53 2.21 9.01
CA VAL A 75 -9.15 2.37 8.53
C VAL A 75 -8.21 2.76 9.68
N GLU A 76 -8.56 3.80 10.45
CA GLU A 76 -7.74 4.26 11.58
C GLU A 76 -7.47 3.13 12.59
N ARG A 77 -8.52 2.39 12.98
CA ARG A 77 -8.40 1.28 13.95
C ARG A 77 -7.57 0.12 13.43
N ILE A 78 -7.66 -0.19 12.13
CA ILE A 78 -6.81 -1.21 11.50
C ILE A 78 -5.37 -0.73 11.45
N ARG A 79 -5.11 0.51 11.02
CA ARG A 79 -3.75 1.07 10.90
C ARG A 79 -3.02 1.22 12.23
N ALA A 80 -3.74 1.36 13.34
CA ALA A 80 -3.14 1.34 14.67
C ALA A 80 -2.39 0.02 14.99
N GLN A 81 -2.72 -1.07 14.28
CA GLN A 81 -2.19 -2.40 14.58
C GLN A 81 -1.66 -3.18 13.36
N SER A 82 -1.94 -2.77 12.12
CA SER A 82 -1.62 -3.55 10.92
C SER A 82 -1.34 -2.68 9.69
N GLU A 83 -0.44 -3.16 8.86
CA GLU A 83 -0.16 -2.64 7.51
C GLU A 83 -0.90 -3.40 6.40
N VAL A 84 -1.93 -4.21 6.74
CA VAL A 84 -2.74 -4.92 5.75
C VAL A 84 -3.23 -3.98 4.65
N PRO A 85 -3.19 -4.38 3.38
CA PRO A 85 -3.69 -3.53 2.29
C PRO A 85 -5.17 -3.18 2.46
N ILE A 86 -5.53 -1.90 2.26
CA ILE A 86 -6.91 -1.40 2.36
C ILE A 86 -7.28 -0.64 1.09
N ILE A 87 -8.39 -1.05 0.46
CA ILE A 87 -9.02 -0.33 -0.66
C ILE A 87 -10.35 0.25 -0.16
N LEU A 88 -10.55 1.55 -0.32
CA LEU A 88 -11.81 2.21 0.00
C LEU A 88 -12.76 2.23 -1.19
N LEU A 89 -14.03 1.98 -0.95
CA LEU A 89 -15.13 2.23 -1.87
C LEU A 89 -15.82 3.52 -1.44
N THR A 90 -16.06 4.45 -2.37
CA THR A 90 -16.66 5.75 -2.05
C THR A 90 -17.70 6.14 -3.09
N ALA A 91 -18.73 6.88 -2.68
CA ALA A 91 -19.72 7.43 -3.60
C ALA A 91 -19.12 8.52 -4.50
N LEU A 92 -19.75 8.74 -5.66
CA LEU A 92 -19.32 9.75 -6.63
C LEU A 92 -19.46 11.15 -6.02
N GLY A 93 -18.40 11.92 -5.98
CA GLY A 93 -18.50 13.38 -5.85
C GLY A 93 -17.56 14.03 -4.85
N ASP A 94 -17.14 13.38 -3.78
CA ASP A 94 -16.33 14.09 -2.80
C ASP A 94 -14.84 13.74 -2.92
N VAL A 95 -14.09 14.68 -3.54
CA VAL A 95 -12.63 14.63 -3.59
C VAL A 95 -12.04 14.69 -2.18
N ALA A 96 -12.72 15.37 -1.25
CA ALA A 96 -12.28 15.50 0.13
C ALA A 96 -12.29 14.15 0.84
N ASP A 97 -13.35 13.36 0.67
CA ASP A 97 -13.45 12.02 1.26
C ASP A 97 -12.35 11.08 0.77
N ARG A 98 -12.03 11.14 -0.53
CA ARG A 98 -10.94 10.34 -1.11
C ARG A 98 -9.59 10.70 -0.51
N ILE A 99 -9.30 11.99 -0.38
CA ILE A 99 -8.07 12.49 0.24
C ILE A 99 -8.03 12.08 1.72
N THR A 100 -9.12 12.27 2.45
CA THR A 100 -9.22 11.89 3.87
C THR A 100 -8.95 10.40 4.06
N GLY A 101 -9.61 9.52 3.31
CA GLY A 101 -9.39 8.08 3.43
C GLY A 101 -7.96 7.65 3.15
N LEU A 102 -7.33 8.26 2.13
CA LEU A 102 -5.92 8.02 1.86
C LEU A 102 -5.01 8.58 2.98
N GLN A 103 -5.31 9.75 3.54
CA GLN A 103 -4.55 10.31 4.66
C GLN A 103 -4.62 9.45 5.92
N LEU A 104 -5.78 8.84 6.18
CA LEU A 104 -6.00 7.93 7.30
C LEU A 104 -5.28 6.58 7.13
N GLY A 105 -4.84 6.24 5.94
CA GLY A 105 -4.01 5.07 5.75
C GLY A 105 -4.48 4.09 4.68
N ALA A 106 -5.54 4.34 3.93
CA ALA A 106 -5.89 3.51 2.80
C ALA A 106 -4.79 3.51 1.73
N ASP A 107 -4.62 2.39 1.04
CA ASP A 107 -3.62 2.22 -0.01
C ASP A 107 -4.15 2.63 -1.39
N ASP A 108 -5.45 2.48 -1.61
CA ASP A 108 -6.13 2.90 -2.84
C ASP A 108 -7.62 3.18 -2.55
N TYR A 109 -8.31 3.75 -3.53
CA TYR A 109 -9.76 3.95 -3.48
C TYR A 109 -10.42 3.65 -4.83
N MET A 110 -11.72 3.37 -4.78
CA MET A 110 -12.58 3.25 -5.95
C MET A 110 -13.86 4.04 -5.79
N VAL A 111 -14.32 4.65 -6.88
CA VAL A 111 -15.56 5.42 -6.90
C VAL A 111 -16.72 4.54 -7.36
N LYS A 112 -17.80 4.49 -6.60
CA LYS A 112 -19.08 3.86 -6.99
C LYS A 112 -19.82 4.75 -8.03
N PRO A 113 -20.44 4.17 -9.10
CA PRO A 113 -20.44 2.75 -9.45
C PRO A 113 -19.13 2.30 -10.12
N PHE A 114 -18.64 1.13 -9.75
CA PHE A 114 -17.44 0.53 -10.33
C PHE A 114 -17.73 -0.83 -10.98
N SER A 115 -16.86 -1.27 -11.86
CA SER A 115 -16.95 -2.62 -12.37
C SER A 115 -16.20 -3.61 -11.46
N PRO A 116 -16.73 -4.84 -11.22
CA PRO A 116 -16.00 -5.85 -10.46
C PRO A 116 -14.60 -6.14 -11.05
N LYS A 117 -14.46 -6.10 -12.37
CA LYS A 117 -13.14 -6.28 -13.05
C LYS A 117 -12.14 -5.18 -12.67
N GLU A 118 -12.63 -3.98 -12.42
CA GLU A 118 -11.79 -2.88 -11.98
C GLU A 118 -11.27 -3.11 -10.57
N LEU A 119 -12.14 -3.53 -9.64
CA LEU A 119 -11.74 -3.90 -8.29
C LEU A 119 -10.71 -5.04 -8.31
N GLU A 120 -10.94 -6.09 -9.10
CA GLU A 120 -10.00 -7.20 -9.29
C GLU A 120 -8.62 -6.72 -9.75
N ALA A 121 -8.57 -5.77 -10.69
CA ALA A 121 -7.30 -5.20 -11.16
C ALA A 121 -6.57 -4.43 -10.06
N ARG A 122 -7.31 -3.69 -9.21
CA ARG A 122 -6.74 -2.98 -8.06
C ARG A 122 -6.25 -3.92 -6.98
N ILE A 123 -7.04 -4.95 -6.65
CA ILE A 123 -6.63 -6.00 -5.72
C ILE A 123 -5.29 -6.60 -6.17
N ARG A 124 -5.19 -7.03 -7.42
CA ARG A 124 -3.93 -7.57 -7.96
C ARG A 124 -2.77 -6.58 -7.85
N CYS A 125 -3.01 -5.30 -8.11
CA CYS A 125 -1.97 -4.28 -8.02
C CYS A 125 -1.48 -4.09 -6.58
N VAL A 126 -2.39 -3.89 -5.65
CA VAL A 126 -2.08 -3.67 -4.22
C VAL A 126 -1.43 -4.91 -3.61
N MET A 127 -1.94 -6.11 -3.91
CA MET A 127 -1.38 -7.36 -3.40
C MET A 127 0.01 -7.67 -3.96
N ARG A 128 0.27 -7.40 -5.25
CA ARG A 128 1.61 -7.54 -5.82
C ARG A 128 2.61 -6.69 -5.05
N ARG A 129 2.24 -5.50 -4.62
CA ARG A 129 3.09 -4.59 -3.83
C ARG A 129 3.25 -5.05 -2.39
N ALA A 130 2.26 -5.72 -1.82
CA ALA A 130 2.34 -6.29 -0.48
C ALA A 130 3.19 -7.57 -0.45
N SER A 131 3.13 -8.40 -1.51
CA SER A 131 3.72 -9.74 -1.55
C SER A 131 5.10 -9.83 -2.23
N THR A 132 5.64 -8.76 -2.82
CA THR A 132 6.97 -8.78 -3.46
C THR A 132 8.15 -9.04 -2.48
N GLY A 133 7.84 -9.35 -1.21
CA GLY A 133 8.81 -9.83 -0.23
C GLY A 133 8.96 -11.36 -0.18
N GLN A 134 8.15 -12.12 -0.94
CA GLN A 134 8.24 -13.58 -1.02
C GLN A 134 8.29 -14.02 -2.49
N GLY A 135 9.46 -14.11 -3.05
CA GLY A 135 9.77 -14.90 -4.23
C GLY A 135 9.26 -14.35 -5.57
N GLY A 136 10.10 -13.68 -6.29
CA GLY A 136 9.93 -13.33 -7.69
C GLY A 136 11.30 -12.95 -8.25
N GLY A 137 12.23 -13.92 -8.32
CA GLY A 137 13.54 -13.72 -8.87
C GLY A 137 13.49 -13.56 -10.39
N VAL A 138 14.17 -12.54 -10.89
CA VAL A 138 14.87 -12.64 -12.17
C VAL A 138 16.27 -12.10 -11.94
N GLY A 139 17.29 -12.98 -12.02
CA GLY A 139 18.69 -12.60 -12.04
C GLY A 139 19.49 -13.22 -10.89
N ALA A 140 19.97 -14.45 -11.12
CA ALA A 140 21.06 -15.04 -10.35
C ALA A 140 22.30 -14.14 -10.45
N GLY A 141 22.77 -13.61 -9.32
CA GLY A 141 24.02 -12.90 -9.23
C GLY A 141 24.23 -12.34 -7.84
N GLY A 142 24.99 -13.05 -6.98
CA GLY A 142 25.72 -12.50 -5.85
C GLY A 142 24.89 -11.82 -4.75
N SER A 143 24.87 -12.44 -3.58
CA SER A 143 24.40 -11.90 -2.31
C SER A 143 25.20 -10.63 -1.91
N ALA A 144 24.89 -9.49 -2.51
CA ALA A 144 25.16 -8.19 -1.92
C ALA A 144 23.83 -7.72 -1.31
N ALA A 145 23.84 -7.35 -0.02
CA ALA A 145 22.68 -6.79 0.65
C ALA A 145 22.21 -5.57 -0.14
N ASN A 146 21.00 -5.66 -0.73
CA ASN A 146 20.36 -4.53 -1.41
C ASN A 146 19.77 -3.59 -0.34
N VAL A 147 20.70 -3.07 0.47
CA VAL A 147 20.43 -2.16 1.56
C VAL A 147 21.01 -0.81 1.21
N VAL A 148 20.19 0.21 1.24
CA VAL A 148 20.59 1.61 1.07
C VAL A 148 20.58 2.28 2.42
N VAL A 149 21.65 2.98 2.74
CA VAL A 149 21.79 3.75 3.99
C VAL A 149 21.98 5.22 3.65
N VAL A 150 21.17 6.08 4.26
CA VAL A 150 21.20 7.54 4.10
C VAL A 150 21.03 8.17 5.47
N GLY A 151 22.10 8.72 6.03
CA GLY A 151 22.11 9.18 7.42
C GLY A 151 21.80 8.03 8.39
N ASP A 152 20.76 8.17 9.17
CA ASP A 152 20.23 7.17 10.10
C ASP A 152 19.15 6.25 9.49
N LEU A 153 18.68 6.56 8.27
CA LEU A 153 17.72 5.73 7.55
C LEU A 153 18.44 4.58 6.84
N SER A 154 18.02 3.35 7.09
CA SER A 154 18.40 2.16 6.32
C SER A 154 17.18 1.49 5.70
N VAL A 155 17.28 1.10 4.42
CA VAL A 155 16.20 0.47 3.65
C VAL A 155 16.72 -0.84 3.08
N ASP A 156 16.18 -1.96 3.56
CA ASP A 156 16.44 -3.31 3.03
C ASP A 156 15.36 -3.66 1.99
N PHE A 157 15.71 -3.58 0.72
CA PHE A 157 14.79 -3.88 -0.38
C PHE A 157 14.46 -5.37 -0.50
N ASN A 158 15.35 -6.25 -0.06
CA ASN A 158 15.10 -7.70 -0.11
C ASN A 158 14.02 -8.10 0.92
N ARG A 159 14.11 -7.52 2.12
CA ARG A 159 13.15 -7.78 3.20
C ARG A 159 11.95 -6.84 3.18
N ARG A 160 11.97 -5.81 2.34
CA ARG A 160 10.98 -4.73 2.30
C ARG A 160 10.79 -4.08 3.68
N GLN A 161 11.89 -3.72 4.30
CA GLN A 161 11.92 -3.11 5.63
C GLN A 161 12.73 -1.82 5.61
N ALA A 162 12.26 -0.85 6.38
CA ALA A 162 12.98 0.40 6.62
C ALA A 162 13.19 0.58 8.12
N PHE A 163 14.34 1.13 8.48
CA PHE A 163 14.72 1.39 9.87
C PHE A 163 15.28 2.79 9.98
N ARG A 164 15.02 3.46 11.11
CA ARG A 164 15.74 4.65 11.52
C ARG A 164 16.57 4.28 12.73
N ALA A 165 17.89 4.36 12.60
CA ALA A 165 18.83 3.71 13.52
C ALA A 165 18.43 2.22 13.67
N ASP A 166 18.02 1.79 14.87
CA ASP A 166 17.60 0.40 15.12
C ASP A 166 16.06 0.24 15.19
N GLU A 167 15.30 1.33 14.98
CA GLU A 167 13.86 1.31 15.10
C GLU A 167 13.18 1.05 13.75
N ARG A 168 12.33 0.02 13.67
CA ARG A 168 11.63 -0.32 12.45
C ARG A 168 10.54 0.69 12.12
N ILE A 169 10.58 1.25 10.91
CA ILE A 169 9.55 2.10 10.36
C ILE A 169 8.47 1.25 9.71
N ARG A 170 7.23 1.39 10.18
CA ARG A 170 6.07 0.66 9.64
C ARG A 170 5.58 1.32 8.35
N LEU A 171 5.86 0.68 7.21
CA LEU A 171 5.40 1.10 5.89
C LEU A 171 4.40 0.08 5.35
N THR A 172 3.28 0.57 4.76
CA THR A 172 2.41 -0.31 3.97
C THR A 172 3.14 -0.77 2.72
N GLY A 173 2.64 -1.83 2.06
CA GLY A 173 3.23 -2.32 0.82
C GLY A 173 3.31 -1.25 -0.28
N MET A 174 2.32 -0.36 -0.33
CA MET A 174 2.29 0.75 -1.31
C MET A 174 3.31 1.84 -0.96
N GLU A 175 3.42 2.21 0.31
CA GLU A 175 4.43 3.18 0.78
C GLU A 175 5.85 2.67 0.53
N PHE A 176 6.08 1.38 0.80
CA PHE A 176 7.39 0.78 0.52
C PHE A 176 7.70 0.78 -0.98
N SER A 177 6.74 0.44 -1.83
CA SER A 177 6.94 0.46 -3.29
C SER A 177 7.17 1.87 -3.83
N LEU A 178 6.54 2.88 -3.23
CA LEU A 178 6.80 4.28 -3.57
C LEU A 178 8.23 4.67 -3.17
N LEU A 179 8.68 4.31 -1.98
CA LEU A 179 10.06 4.53 -1.54
C LEU A 179 11.06 3.83 -2.47
N GLU A 180 10.84 2.55 -2.77
CA GLU A 180 11.66 1.76 -3.68
C GLU A 180 11.79 2.41 -5.06
N LEU A 181 10.67 2.88 -5.62
CA LEU A 181 10.68 3.59 -6.91
C LEU A 181 11.55 4.87 -6.84
N LEU A 182 11.33 5.71 -5.81
CA LEU A 182 12.05 6.97 -5.70
C LEU A 182 13.57 6.75 -5.47
N VAL A 183 13.94 5.74 -4.69
CA VAL A 183 15.35 5.41 -4.43
C VAL A 183 16.02 4.81 -5.65
N SER A 184 15.30 4.05 -6.49
CA SER A 184 15.86 3.38 -7.69
C SER A 184 16.55 4.33 -8.67
N ARG A 185 16.13 5.60 -8.71
CA ARG A 185 16.75 6.68 -9.49
C ARG A 185 16.95 7.91 -8.61
N SER A 186 17.69 7.72 -7.49
CA SER A 186 17.98 8.80 -6.54
C SER A 186 18.62 10.03 -7.22
N GLY A 187 18.11 11.21 -6.92
CA GLY A 187 18.53 12.47 -7.56
C GLY A 187 17.81 12.79 -8.86
N GLU A 188 16.99 11.88 -9.41
CA GLU A 188 16.19 12.13 -10.62
C GLU A 188 14.69 12.26 -10.27
N PRO A 189 14.00 13.26 -10.82
CA PRO A 189 12.58 13.45 -10.53
C PRO A 189 11.68 12.46 -11.32
N PHE A 190 10.69 11.93 -10.64
CA PHE A 190 9.56 11.22 -11.24
C PHE A 190 8.35 12.16 -11.32
N SER A 191 7.67 12.19 -12.46
CA SER A 191 6.39 12.85 -12.56
C SER A 191 5.30 12.09 -11.78
N ARG A 192 4.23 12.79 -11.38
CA ARG A 192 3.08 12.13 -10.73
C ARG A 192 2.46 11.02 -11.58
N GLY A 193 2.44 11.22 -12.90
CA GLY A 193 1.94 10.23 -13.85
C GLY A 193 2.81 8.97 -13.90
N GLU A 194 4.15 9.12 -13.90
CA GLU A 194 5.08 7.99 -13.83
C GLU A 194 4.91 7.24 -12.50
N ILE A 195 4.83 7.95 -11.37
CA ILE A 195 4.61 7.33 -10.07
C ILE A 195 3.30 6.54 -10.05
N LEU A 196 2.20 7.11 -10.55
CA LEU A 196 0.90 6.42 -10.65
C LEU A 196 0.99 5.15 -11.49
N LYS A 197 1.67 5.23 -12.63
CA LYS A 197 1.85 4.08 -13.52
C LYS A 197 2.69 2.99 -12.85
N GLU A 198 3.84 3.36 -12.30
CA GLU A 198 4.79 2.39 -11.75
C GLU A 198 4.29 1.79 -10.41
N VAL A 199 3.70 2.59 -9.53
CA VAL A 199 3.26 2.13 -8.19
C VAL A 199 1.84 1.58 -8.22
N TRP A 200 0.88 2.22 -8.90
CA TRP A 200 -0.53 1.78 -8.93
C TRP A 200 -0.91 1.03 -10.20
N GLY A 201 -0.07 1.02 -11.24
CA GLY A 201 -0.37 0.37 -12.51
C GLY A 201 -1.46 1.11 -13.32
N TYR A 202 -1.69 2.38 -13.04
CA TYR A 202 -2.65 3.16 -13.80
C TYR A 202 -2.14 3.46 -15.19
N THR A 203 -2.99 3.21 -16.20
CA THR A 203 -2.70 3.62 -17.57
C THR A 203 -3.16 5.06 -17.82
N PRO A 204 -2.49 5.81 -18.73
CA PRO A 204 -2.80 7.22 -19.01
C PRO A 204 -4.24 7.48 -19.51
N GLU A 205 -4.91 6.44 -19.99
CA GLU A 205 -6.27 6.49 -20.56
C GLU A 205 -7.37 6.65 -19.49
N ARG A 206 -7.05 6.46 -18.22
CA ARG A 206 -7.97 6.66 -17.10
C ARG A 206 -7.67 8.00 -16.44
N HIS A 207 -8.71 8.82 -16.31
CA HIS A 207 -8.66 10.06 -15.52
C HIS A 207 -8.51 9.72 -14.04
N VAL A 208 -7.28 9.41 -13.62
CA VAL A 208 -6.95 9.15 -12.22
C VAL A 208 -6.50 10.44 -11.58
N ASP A 209 -7.02 10.72 -10.40
CA ASP A 209 -6.63 11.88 -9.62
C ASP A 209 -5.18 11.71 -9.12
N THR A 210 -4.28 12.54 -9.64
CA THR A 210 -2.86 12.49 -9.29
C THR A 210 -2.59 12.85 -7.83
N ARG A 211 -3.57 13.39 -7.10
CA ARG A 211 -3.48 13.71 -5.67
C ARG A 211 -3.24 12.46 -4.80
N VAL A 212 -3.60 11.27 -5.29
CA VAL A 212 -3.21 10.01 -4.64
C VAL A 212 -1.71 9.98 -4.36
N VAL A 213 -0.88 10.39 -5.33
CA VAL A 213 0.57 10.45 -5.16
C VAL A 213 0.95 11.44 -4.06
N ASP A 214 0.37 12.65 -4.09
CA ASP A 214 0.70 13.71 -3.13
C ASP A 214 0.39 13.28 -1.70
N VAL A 215 -0.74 12.58 -1.49
CA VAL A 215 -1.11 12.04 -0.16
C VAL A 215 -0.12 10.98 0.31
N HIS A 216 0.23 10.02 -0.55
CA HIS A 216 1.19 8.97 -0.18
C HIS A 216 2.60 9.53 0.05
N ILE A 217 3.03 10.53 -0.71
CA ILE A 217 4.28 11.27 -0.45
C ILE A 217 4.22 11.95 0.93
N SER A 218 3.11 12.61 1.25
CA SER A 218 2.94 13.27 2.56
C SER A 218 3.02 12.25 3.70
N ARG A 219 2.33 11.11 3.59
CA ARG A 219 2.39 10.02 4.57
C ARG A 219 3.80 9.44 4.71
N LEU A 220 4.47 9.22 3.58
CA LEU A 220 5.82 8.67 3.57
C LEU A 220 6.80 9.66 4.23
N ARG A 221 6.67 10.96 3.95
CA ARG A 221 7.44 12.01 4.65
C ARG A 221 7.18 11.99 6.16
N SER A 222 5.94 11.89 6.58
CA SER A 222 5.60 11.83 8.03
C SER A 222 6.23 10.65 8.75
N LYS A 223 6.64 9.60 8.03
CA LYS A 223 7.30 8.41 8.58
C LYS A 223 8.83 8.44 8.44
N LEU A 224 9.35 9.11 7.41
CA LEU A 224 10.77 9.07 7.05
C LEU A 224 11.54 10.36 7.32
N GLU A 225 10.88 11.52 7.39
CA GLU A 225 11.54 12.79 7.60
C GLU A 225 11.50 13.19 9.09
N ASP A 226 12.50 13.91 9.54
CA ASP A 226 12.49 14.53 10.87
C ASP A 226 11.52 15.71 10.91
N ASP A 227 11.51 16.52 9.84
CA ASP A 227 10.53 17.58 9.62
C ASP A 227 9.84 17.38 8.26
N PRO A 228 8.63 16.82 8.23
CA PRO A 228 7.87 16.62 6.98
C PRO A 228 7.57 17.92 6.21
N ALA A 229 7.60 19.07 6.87
CA ALA A 229 7.38 20.36 6.22
C ALA A 229 8.64 20.87 5.49
N ASN A 230 9.83 20.48 5.96
CA ASN A 230 11.12 20.76 5.36
C ASN A 230 11.86 19.46 5.00
N PRO A 231 11.37 18.68 4.06
CA PRO A 231 11.87 17.34 3.78
C PRO A 231 13.28 17.37 3.18
N GLU A 232 14.14 16.47 3.65
CA GLU A 232 15.51 16.30 3.18
C GLU A 232 15.68 15.02 2.33
N LEU A 233 14.88 13.98 2.57
CA LEU A 233 14.96 12.71 1.87
C LEU A 233 14.11 12.69 0.60
N ILE A 234 12.83 13.08 0.71
CA ILE A 234 11.87 13.07 -0.40
C ILE A 234 11.57 14.51 -0.81
N LEU A 235 12.23 14.96 -1.86
CA LEU A 235 12.19 16.35 -2.31
C LEU A 235 11.06 16.57 -3.32
N THR A 236 10.57 17.82 -3.40
CA THR A 236 9.62 18.25 -4.42
C THR A 236 10.36 18.94 -5.56
N ALA A 237 10.33 18.33 -6.76
CA ALA A 237 10.76 18.97 -7.99
C ALA A 237 9.61 19.81 -8.54
N ARG A 238 9.66 21.13 -8.32
CA ARG A 238 8.59 22.06 -8.74
C ARG A 238 8.30 21.94 -10.23
N GLY A 239 7.01 21.76 -10.57
CA GLY A 239 6.55 21.60 -11.96
C GLY A 239 6.74 20.19 -12.54
N THR A 240 7.51 19.29 -11.89
CA THR A 240 7.77 17.94 -12.36
C THR A 240 7.09 16.90 -11.47
N GLY A 241 7.47 16.82 -10.19
CA GLY A 241 6.94 15.80 -9.27
C GLY A 241 7.83 15.62 -8.05
N TYR A 242 8.32 14.40 -7.81
CA TYR A 242 9.07 14.05 -6.60
C TYR A 242 10.33 13.28 -6.93
N LEU A 243 11.35 13.41 -6.09
CA LEU A 243 12.60 12.64 -6.17
C LEU A 243 13.07 12.26 -4.76
N PHE A 244 13.83 11.21 -4.66
CA PHE A 244 14.64 10.94 -3.48
C PHE A 244 15.94 11.75 -3.58
N GLN A 245 16.45 12.28 -2.46
CA GLN A 245 17.73 12.99 -2.44
C GLN A 245 18.82 12.13 -3.09
N ARG A 246 19.83 12.76 -3.67
CA ARG A 246 20.91 12.06 -4.32
C ARG A 246 21.71 11.26 -3.29
N ILE A 247 21.76 9.95 -3.47
CA ILE A 247 22.64 9.07 -2.68
C ILE A 247 24.04 9.22 -3.28
N VAL A 248 24.94 9.78 -2.51
CA VAL A 248 26.36 9.78 -2.87
C VAL A 248 26.94 8.54 -2.22
N ASP A 249 27.35 7.58 -3.02
CA ASP A 249 28.13 6.45 -2.51
C ASP A 249 29.33 7.03 -1.74
N SER A 250 29.34 6.86 -0.43
CA SER A 250 30.54 7.12 0.35
C SER A 250 31.56 6.06 -0.05
N VAL A 251 32.33 6.36 -1.07
CA VAL A 251 33.58 5.62 -1.35
C VAL A 251 34.36 5.68 -0.06
N ALA A 252 34.47 4.54 0.62
CA ALA A 252 35.36 4.41 1.75
C ALA A 252 36.72 4.91 1.29
N SER A 253 37.11 6.10 1.72
CA SER A 253 38.47 6.58 1.61
C SER A 253 39.31 5.72 2.55
N GLU A 254 39.80 4.60 2.05
CA GLU A 254 41.00 4.01 2.62
C GLU A 254 42.09 5.06 2.43
N GLY A 255 42.43 5.75 3.51
CA GLY A 255 43.60 6.62 3.58
C GLY A 255 44.88 5.79 3.58
N PRO A 256 45.97 6.39 3.17
CA PRO A 256 47.25 5.73 2.95
C PRO A 256 47.90 5.23 4.22
#